data_e2d860dc8daca872af71b18662f9268a
#
_entry.id   e2d860dc8daca872af71b18662f9268a
#
_cell.length_a   1.000
_cell.length_b   1.000
_cell.length_c   1.000
_cell.angle_alpha   90.00
_cell.angle_beta   90.00
_cell.angle_gamma   90.00
#
_symmetry.space_group_name_H-M   'P 1'
#
loop_
_entity.id
_entity.type
_entity.pdbx_description
1 polymer ?
#
loop_
_entity_poly.entity_id
_entity_poly.type
_entity_poly.pdbx_seq_one_letter_code
_entity_poly.pdbx_strand_id
1 'polypeptide(L)'
;MGIQVLGPDVNESILKFSVDKNKNIRFGLGAVKGVGESAVQNIIEERKKNGPYKSIFDFVERVNLTACNKKNIESMALAGAFDNFGIQREQFFTDSGKGELFLDTLVRYGNKYQMDKSTAVNSLFGGDALIAIAKPEIPQCERWSDLERLNKEKELVGIYLSAHPLDEYRIILKYVCNTGMVELNERETLQGREVLLGGIVTGFREGMTKNGKPYGILKIEDFTGSGEIPLFGQDYIEYSKYGKIGMYLLITARVEPSRWDPNKLDFKIGTVNLLQDEKDKLIEKISITVPIHDLDEPTINELSVLIKNNPGHSLLYFKVVDGEHNISLNLFSQNIRLNVTRELVDFCLLYTSPSPRDGAT
;
A
#
# COMPACT_ATOMS: atom_id res chain seq x y z
N MET A 1 13.57 5.87 11.51
CA MET A 1 14.67 5.85 10.53
C MET A 1 14.04 6.08 9.17
N GLY A 2 14.41 7.16 8.43
CA GLY A 2 13.78 7.55 7.16
C GLY A 2 14.22 6.72 5.93
N ILE A 3 14.42 5.42 6.08
CA ILE A 3 14.81 4.52 4.99
C ILE A 3 13.56 4.10 4.23
N GLN A 4 13.48 4.46 2.94
CA GLN A 4 12.38 4.05 2.06
C GLN A 4 12.66 2.67 1.46
N VAL A 5 11.62 1.88 1.26
CA VAL A 5 11.66 0.63 0.47
C VAL A 5 11.02 0.93 -0.89
N LEU A 6 11.85 0.89 -1.94
CA LEU A 6 11.45 1.18 -3.31
C LEU A 6 11.03 -0.13 -4.01
N GLY A 7 10.00 -0.05 -4.85
CA GLY A 7 9.49 -1.18 -5.63
C GLY A 7 10.54 -1.78 -6.58
N PRO A 8 10.25 -2.96 -7.15
CA PRO A 8 11.11 -3.55 -8.17
C PRO A 8 11.13 -2.67 -9.44
N ASP A 9 12.25 -2.65 -10.13
CA ASP A 9 12.46 -1.91 -11.36
C ASP A 9 13.42 -2.67 -12.29
N VAL A 10 13.05 -2.86 -13.55
CA VAL A 10 13.86 -3.64 -14.50
C VAL A 10 15.20 -2.99 -14.83
N ASN A 11 15.31 -1.68 -14.64
CA ASN A 11 16.55 -0.94 -14.88
C ASN A 11 17.45 -0.81 -13.66
N GLU A 12 16.88 -0.87 -12.45
CA GLU A 12 17.63 -0.63 -11.22
C GLU A 12 17.82 -1.87 -10.36
N SER A 13 16.78 -2.71 -10.24
CA SER A 13 16.80 -3.86 -9.35
C SER A 13 17.80 -4.93 -9.77
N ILE A 14 18.41 -5.59 -8.80
CA ILE A 14 19.20 -6.82 -8.99
C ILE A 14 18.41 -8.04 -8.51
N LEU A 15 19.04 -9.21 -8.47
CA LEU A 15 18.39 -10.46 -8.05
C LEU A 15 17.86 -10.36 -6.62
N LYS A 16 18.68 -9.87 -5.69
CA LYS A 16 18.34 -9.69 -4.27
C LYS A 16 18.02 -8.22 -3.97
N PHE A 17 17.58 -7.96 -2.75
CA PHE A 17 17.47 -6.58 -2.25
C PHE A 17 18.83 -5.89 -2.34
N SER A 18 18.81 -4.59 -2.65
CA SER A 18 20.01 -3.78 -2.73
C SER A 18 19.77 -2.41 -2.12
N VAL A 19 20.86 -1.72 -1.78
CA VAL A 19 20.79 -0.33 -1.30
C VAL A 19 21.14 0.58 -2.47
N ASP A 20 20.28 1.55 -2.75
CA ASP A 20 20.52 2.54 -3.80
C ASP A 20 21.50 3.65 -3.34
N LYS A 21 21.83 4.58 -4.24
CA LYS A 21 22.75 5.71 -3.96
C LYS A 21 22.22 6.65 -2.87
N ASN A 22 20.89 6.67 -2.68
CA ASN A 22 20.20 7.51 -1.69
C ASN A 22 19.99 6.78 -0.34
N LYS A 23 20.60 5.60 -0.17
CA LYS A 23 20.47 4.73 1.01
C LYS A 23 19.07 4.14 1.20
N ASN A 24 18.22 4.12 0.17
CA ASN A 24 16.95 3.40 0.17
C ASN A 24 17.17 1.94 -0.16
N ILE A 25 16.26 1.09 0.29
CA ILE A 25 16.26 -0.34 -0.04
C ILE A 25 15.47 -0.52 -1.34
N ARG A 26 16.12 -1.04 -2.39
CA ARG A 26 15.47 -1.42 -3.66
C ARG A 26 15.06 -2.89 -3.61
N PHE A 27 13.79 -3.18 -3.92
CA PHE A 27 13.27 -4.54 -3.99
C PHE A 27 13.94 -5.32 -5.13
N GLY A 28 14.38 -6.55 -4.84
CA GLY A 28 15.02 -7.42 -5.84
C GLY A 28 14.01 -8.05 -6.79
N LEU A 29 14.34 -8.16 -8.09
CA LEU A 29 13.46 -8.83 -9.06
C LEU A 29 13.23 -10.30 -8.73
N GLY A 30 14.24 -10.99 -8.17
CA GLY A 30 14.12 -12.39 -7.76
C GLY A 30 13.25 -12.62 -6.53
N ALA A 31 12.88 -11.57 -5.80
CA ALA A 31 11.95 -11.64 -4.68
C ALA A 31 10.48 -11.50 -5.14
N VAL A 32 10.23 -11.15 -6.41
CA VAL A 32 8.88 -11.12 -6.98
C VAL A 32 8.42 -12.55 -7.28
N LYS A 33 7.31 -12.95 -6.70
CA LYS A 33 6.72 -14.28 -6.90
C LYS A 33 6.46 -14.57 -8.37
N GLY A 34 6.95 -15.70 -8.86
CA GLY A 34 6.79 -16.09 -10.26
C GLY A 34 7.88 -15.57 -11.18
N VAL A 35 8.88 -14.82 -10.68
CA VAL A 35 10.05 -14.38 -11.47
C VAL A 35 11.24 -15.27 -11.15
N GLY A 36 11.69 -16.05 -12.11
CA GLY A 36 12.80 -16.99 -11.95
C GLY A 36 14.17 -16.30 -11.99
N GLU A 37 15.15 -16.89 -11.28
CA GLU A 37 16.53 -16.37 -11.23
C GLU A 37 17.16 -16.22 -12.63
N SER A 38 16.95 -17.19 -13.51
CA SER A 38 17.46 -17.17 -14.90
C SER A 38 16.91 -15.98 -15.69
N ALA A 39 15.62 -15.62 -15.50
CA ALA A 39 15.03 -14.43 -16.11
C ALA A 39 15.70 -13.15 -15.61
N VAL A 40 15.91 -13.06 -14.31
CA VAL A 40 16.53 -11.88 -13.67
C VAL A 40 17.98 -11.72 -14.13
N GLN A 41 18.75 -12.80 -14.17
CA GLN A 41 20.14 -12.77 -14.65
C GLN A 41 20.20 -12.25 -16.09
N ASN A 42 19.33 -12.76 -16.95
CA ASN A 42 19.27 -12.33 -18.34
C ASN A 42 18.92 -10.84 -18.49
N ILE A 43 17.95 -10.33 -17.69
CA ILE A 43 17.60 -8.89 -17.66
C ILE A 43 18.80 -8.04 -17.25
N ILE A 44 19.53 -8.47 -16.20
CA ILE A 44 20.68 -7.74 -15.68
C ILE A 44 21.85 -7.74 -16.66
N GLU A 45 22.17 -8.89 -17.27
CA GLU A 45 23.25 -9.01 -18.24
C GLU A 45 22.98 -8.18 -19.49
N GLU A 46 21.75 -8.25 -20.02
CA GLU A 46 21.35 -7.48 -21.19
C GLU A 46 21.47 -5.97 -20.96
N ARG A 47 20.95 -5.45 -19.84
CA ARG A 47 21.04 -4.01 -19.53
C ARG A 47 22.48 -3.55 -19.23
N LYS A 48 23.33 -4.42 -18.66
CA LYS A 48 24.76 -4.13 -18.47
C LYS A 48 25.51 -4.00 -19.79
N LYS A 49 25.17 -4.85 -20.76
CA LYS A 49 25.82 -4.89 -22.07
C LYS A 49 25.36 -3.76 -22.99
N ASN A 50 24.06 -3.49 -23.03
CA ASN A 50 23.43 -2.63 -24.03
C ASN A 50 22.75 -1.39 -23.44
N GLY A 51 22.95 -1.12 -22.14
CA GLY A 51 22.38 0.01 -21.43
C GLY A 51 20.93 -0.22 -20.93
N PRO A 52 20.39 0.74 -20.17
CA PRO A 52 19.04 0.65 -19.62
C PRO A 52 17.98 0.45 -20.71
N TYR A 53 16.90 -0.23 -20.38
CA TYR A 53 15.73 -0.35 -21.25
C TYR A 53 15.00 1.00 -21.31
N LYS A 54 14.61 1.42 -22.53
CA LYS A 54 13.97 2.72 -22.79
C LYS A 54 12.44 2.66 -22.73
N SER A 55 11.87 1.50 -22.98
CA SER A 55 10.42 1.26 -22.99
C SER A 55 10.13 -0.23 -22.86
N ILE A 56 8.85 -0.57 -22.68
CA ILE A 56 8.41 -1.96 -22.65
C ILE A 56 8.69 -2.67 -24.00
N PHE A 57 8.64 -1.95 -25.12
CA PHE A 57 8.99 -2.51 -26.43
C PHE A 57 10.48 -2.82 -26.51
N ASP A 58 11.34 -1.87 -26.16
CA ASP A 58 12.79 -2.08 -26.10
C ASP A 58 13.15 -3.25 -25.17
N PHE A 59 12.41 -3.44 -24.07
CA PHE A 59 12.58 -4.57 -23.18
C PHE A 59 12.32 -5.91 -23.89
N VAL A 60 11.15 -6.09 -24.53
CA VAL A 60 10.82 -7.36 -25.21
C VAL A 60 11.60 -7.58 -26.51
N GLU A 61 12.13 -6.53 -27.13
CA GLU A 61 13.01 -6.60 -28.31
C GLU A 61 14.42 -7.14 -27.97
N ARG A 62 14.85 -6.97 -26.68
CA ARG A 62 16.22 -7.24 -26.25
C ARG A 62 16.34 -8.41 -25.28
N VAL A 63 15.40 -8.56 -24.33
CA VAL A 63 15.45 -9.63 -23.34
C VAL A 63 15.23 -10.99 -23.96
N ASN A 64 15.92 -12.03 -23.48
CA ASN A 64 15.66 -13.40 -23.94
C ASN A 64 14.28 -13.87 -23.46
N LEU A 65 13.29 -13.90 -24.36
CA LEU A 65 11.90 -14.27 -24.06
C LEU A 65 11.69 -15.76 -23.72
N THR A 66 12.70 -16.61 -23.96
CA THR A 66 12.67 -17.99 -23.48
C THR A 66 13.01 -18.06 -21.98
N ALA A 67 13.99 -17.29 -21.52
CA ALA A 67 14.36 -17.19 -20.12
C ALA A 67 13.36 -16.32 -19.35
N CYS A 68 12.98 -15.16 -19.91
CA CYS A 68 12.01 -14.21 -19.37
C CYS A 68 10.67 -14.37 -20.09
N ASN A 69 9.94 -15.44 -19.79
CA ASN A 69 8.69 -15.79 -20.45
C ASN A 69 7.52 -14.85 -20.06
N LYS A 70 6.36 -15.03 -20.72
CA LYS A 70 5.14 -14.25 -20.48
C LYS A 70 4.80 -14.16 -18.97
N LYS A 71 4.87 -15.27 -18.22
CA LYS A 71 4.53 -15.29 -16.79
C LYS A 71 5.48 -14.42 -15.95
N ASN A 72 6.77 -14.38 -16.30
CA ASN A 72 7.72 -13.49 -15.65
C ASN A 72 7.37 -12.01 -15.91
N ILE A 73 7.03 -11.67 -17.18
CA ILE A 73 6.64 -10.30 -17.54
C ILE A 73 5.34 -9.90 -16.86
N GLU A 74 4.36 -10.80 -16.81
CA GLU A 74 3.10 -10.62 -16.08
C GLU A 74 3.35 -10.30 -14.60
N SER A 75 4.13 -11.14 -13.91
CA SER A 75 4.45 -10.94 -12.50
C SER A 75 5.20 -9.62 -12.27
N MET A 76 6.14 -9.27 -13.14
CA MET A 76 6.87 -8.00 -13.06
C MET A 76 5.96 -6.78 -13.31
N ALA A 77 5.02 -6.88 -14.26
CA ALA A 77 4.06 -5.81 -14.55
C ALA A 77 3.14 -5.56 -13.35
N LEU A 78 2.58 -6.61 -12.76
CA LEU A 78 1.74 -6.51 -11.56
C LEU A 78 2.51 -5.96 -10.35
N ALA A 79 3.79 -6.32 -10.21
CA ALA A 79 4.66 -5.83 -9.14
C ALA A 79 5.17 -4.39 -9.37
N GLY A 80 4.91 -3.78 -10.54
CA GLY A 80 5.33 -2.41 -10.86
C GLY A 80 6.73 -2.26 -11.42
N ALA A 81 7.38 -3.35 -11.84
CA ALA A 81 8.74 -3.31 -12.35
C ALA A 81 8.92 -2.52 -13.66
N PHE A 82 7.83 -2.15 -14.32
CA PHE A 82 7.79 -1.37 -15.57
C PHE A 82 7.19 0.03 -15.40
N ASP A 83 6.86 0.46 -14.19
CA ASP A 83 6.17 1.74 -13.94
C ASP A 83 6.95 2.95 -14.50
N ASN A 84 8.29 2.90 -14.51
CA ASN A 84 9.15 3.95 -15.06
C ASN A 84 9.07 4.09 -16.59
N PHE A 85 8.40 3.18 -17.29
CA PHE A 85 8.16 3.31 -18.74
C PHE A 85 6.91 4.15 -19.08
N GLY A 86 6.17 4.63 -18.08
CA GLY A 86 4.96 5.41 -18.28
C GLY A 86 3.75 4.60 -18.78
N ILE A 87 3.85 3.28 -18.77
CA ILE A 87 2.75 2.36 -19.05
C ILE A 87 2.06 1.98 -17.74
N GLN A 88 0.74 2.04 -17.71
CA GLN A 88 -0.04 1.66 -16.53
C GLN A 88 -0.14 0.14 -16.43
N ARG A 89 -0.12 -0.39 -15.20
CA ARG A 89 -0.11 -1.83 -14.95
C ARG A 89 -1.33 -2.53 -15.57
N GLU A 90 -2.50 -1.92 -15.48
CA GLU A 90 -3.77 -2.42 -16.04
C GLU A 90 -3.76 -2.54 -17.56
N GLN A 91 -2.98 -1.72 -18.27
CA GLN A 91 -2.88 -1.77 -19.73
C GLN A 91 -2.30 -3.10 -20.24
N PHE A 92 -1.44 -3.76 -19.45
CA PHE A 92 -0.94 -5.09 -19.79
C PHE A 92 -2.03 -6.15 -19.85
N PHE A 93 -3.11 -5.97 -19.09
CA PHE A 93 -4.21 -6.91 -18.88
C PHE A 93 -5.49 -6.50 -19.62
N THR A 94 -5.39 -5.48 -20.48
CA THR A 94 -6.51 -4.98 -21.28
C THR A 94 -6.50 -5.64 -22.64
N ASP A 95 -7.70 -5.88 -23.22
CA ASP A 95 -7.85 -6.39 -24.57
C ASP A 95 -7.23 -5.41 -25.59
N SER A 96 -6.35 -5.91 -26.43
CA SER A 96 -5.72 -5.17 -27.52
C SER A 96 -6.63 -4.97 -28.76
N GLY A 97 -7.94 -5.23 -28.64
CA GLY A 97 -8.92 -5.09 -29.73
C GLY A 97 -9.09 -6.32 -30.62
N LYS A 98 -8.48 -7.46 -30.25
CA LYS A 98 -8.53 -8.73 -31.00
C LYS A 98 -8.96 -9.93 -30.13
N GLY A 99 -9.52 -9.69 -28.95
CA GLY A 99 -9.85 -10.74 -27.99
C GLY A 99 -8.62 -11.32 -27.27
N GLU A 100 -7.47 -10.65 -27.36
CA GLU A 100 -6.22 -11.03 -26.69
C GLU A 100 -5.73 -9.87 -25.81
N LEU A 101 -5.12 -10.19 -24.68
CA LEU A 101 -4.52 -9.19 -23.79
C LEU A 101 -3.32 -8.50 -24.47
N PHE A 102 -3.12 -7.23 -24.14
CA PHE A 102 -1.95 -6.50 -24.64
C PHE A 102 -0.63 -7.22 -24.32
N LEU A 103 -0.52 -7.84 -23.15
CA LEU A 103 0.64 -8.66 -22.78
C LEU A 103 0.92 -9.79 -23.79
N ASP A 104 -0.12 -10.48 -24.28
CA ASP A 104 0.04 -11.54 -25.29
C ASP A 104 0.55 -10.97 -26.61
N THR A 105 -0.05 -9.87 -27.03
CA THR A 105 0.36 -9.17 -28.24
C THR A 105 1.78 -8.63 -28.15
N LEU A 106 2.19 -8.12 -26.98
CA LEU A 106 3.54 -7.62 -26.70
C LEU A 106 4.59 -8.72 -26.79
N VAL A 107 4.34 -9.86 -26.13
CA VAL A 107 5.28 -11.00 -26.17
C VAL A 107 5.40 -11.57 -27.58
N ARG A 108 4.30 -11.69 -28.33
CA ARG A 108 4.30 -12.12 -29.72
C ARG A 108 5.08 -11.16 -30.61
N TYR A 109 4.91 -9.85 -30.42
CA TYR A 109 5.70 -8.82 -31.08
C TYR A 109 7.20 -9.01 -30.84
N GLY A 110 7.61 -9.15 -29.57
CA GLY A 110 9.01 -9.34 -29.20
C GLY A 110 9.63 -10.59 -29.81
N ASN A 111 8.93 -11.74 -29.78
CA ASN A 111 9.39 -12.97 -30.41
C ASN A 111 9.57 -12.80 -31.93
N LYS A 112 8.58 -12.18 -32.59
CA LYS A 112 8.68 -11.92 -34.03
C LYS A 112 9.86 -10.99 -34.37
N TYR A 113 10.02 -9.91 -33.63
CA TYR A 113 11.12 -8.96 -33.79
C TYR A 113 12.49 -9.64 -33.65
N GLN A 114 12.69 -10.47 -32.62
CA GLN A 114 13.94 -11.18 -32.38
C GLN A 114 14.21 -12.23 -33.49
N MET A 115 13.17 -12.94 -33.97
CA MET A 115 13.28 -13.90 -35.04
C MET A 115 13.67 -13.21 -36.34
N ASP A 116 13.02 -12.14 -36.73
CA ASP A 116 13.30 -11.41 -37.96
C ASP A 116 14.72 -10.80 -37.93
N LYS A 117 15.14 -10.27 -36.77
CA LYS A 117 16.50 -9.75 -36.55
C LYS A 117 17.56 -10.86 -36.73
N SER A 118 17.32 -12.05 -36.18
CA SER A 118 18.25 -13.19 -36.29
C SER A 118 18.33 -13.69 -37.71
N THR A 119 17.22 -13.70 -38.44
CA THR A 119 17.16 -14.09 -39.86
C THR A 119 17.89 -13.08 -40.75
N ALA A 120 17.73 -11.79 -40.51
CA ALA A 120 18.42 -10.73 -41.23
C ALA A 120 19.95 -10.79 -41.04
N VAL A 121 20.43 -11.09 -39.84
CA VAL A 121 21.87 -11.26 -39.55
C VAL A 121 22.45 -12.49 -40.27
N ASN A 122 21.68 -13.56 -40.47
CA ASN A 122 22.10 -14.81 -41.10
C ASN A 122 21.93 -14.79 -42.65
N SER A 123 21.29 -13.76 -43.19
CA SER A 123 21.13 -13.60 -44.64
C SER A 123 22.41 -13.07 -45.27
N LEU A 124 23.02 -13.86 -46.17
CA LEU A 124 24.24 -13.51 -46.96
C LEU A 124 24.01 -12.33 -47.93
N PHE A 125 22.77 -11.96 -48.20
CA PHE A 125 22.40 -10.81 -49.02
C PHE A 125 21.93 -9.68 -48.05
N GLY A 126 22.91 -8.90 -47.62
CA GLY A 126 22.68 -7.71 -46.82
C GLY A 126 21.78 -6.70 -47.53
N GLY A 127 20.50 -6.91 -47.46
CA GLY A 127 19.50 -5.92 -47.86
C GLY A 127 19.01 -5.18 -46.63
N ASP A 128 19.10 -3.85 -46.62
CA ASP A 128 18.61 -2.90 -45.64
C ASP A 128 17.07 -2.91 -45.41
N ALA A 129 16.42 -4.02 -45.69
CA ALA A 129 15.01 -4.18 -45.41
C ALA A 129 14.77 -4.88 -44.06
N LEU A 130 15.18 -4.25 -42.96
CA LEU A 130 14.46 -4.43 -41.69
C LEU A 130 13.02 -3.98 -41.96
N ILE A 131 12.14 -4.93 -42.30
CA ILE A 131 10.70 -4.67 -42.34
C ILE A 131 10.37 -4.14 -40.95
N ALA A 132 10.10 -2.84 -40.86
CA ALA A 132 9.76 -2.20 -39.62
C ALA A 132 8.48 -2.86 -39.09
N ILE A 133 8.65 -3.83 -38.20
CA ILE A 133 7.49 -4.45 -37.53
C ILE A 133 6.82 -3.36 -36.74
N ALA A 134 5.58 -3.03 -37.10
CA ALA A 134 4.80 -2.04 -36.35
C ALA A 134 4.65 -2.46 -34.88
N LYS A 135 4.98 -1.56 -33.96
CA LYS A 135 4.78 -1.78 -32.54
C LYS A 135 3.28 -1.85 -32.27
N PRO A 136 2.83 -2.78 -31.43
CA PRO A 136 1.42 -2.80 -31.03
C PRO A 136 1.06 -1.51 -30.29
N GLU A 137 -0.17 -1.05 -30.50
CA GLU A 137 -0.70 0.11 -29.77
C GLU A 137 -0.97 -0.29 -28.30
N ILE A 138 -0.60 0.59 -27.37
CA ILE A 138 -0.92 0.41 -25.95
C ILE A 138 -2.40 0.74 -25.76
N PRO A 139 -3.22 -0.21 -25.28
CA PRO A 139 -4.66 0.01 -25.17
C PRO A 139 -5.00 1.08 -24.13
N GLN A 140 -6.07 1.82 -24.38
CA GLN A 140 -6.69 2.67 -23.37
C GLN A 140 -7.58 1.81 -22.47
N CYS A 141 -7.52 2.04 -21.15
CA CYS A 141 -8.34 1.31 -20.19
C CYS A 141 -8.69 2.20 -18.99
N GLU A 142 -9.69 1.78 -18.25
CA GLU A 142 -9.96 2.35 -16.94
C GLU A 142 -8.84 1.95 -15.96
N ARG A 143 -8.49 2.86 -15.08
CA ARG A 143 -7.51 2.58 -14.03
C ARG A 143 -8.10 1.62 -13.00
N TRP A 144 -7.30 0.68 -12.55
CA TRP A 144 -7.64 -0.07 -11.36
C TRP A 144 -7.83 0.88 -10.16
N SER A 145 -8.73 0.52 -9.26
CA SER A 145 -8.78 1.21 -7.97
C SER A 145 -7.42 1.05 -7.25
N ASP A 146 -7.08 2.02 -6.41
CA ASP A 146 -5.82 1.94 -5.64
C ASP A 146 -5.75 0.65 -4.81
N LEU A 147 -6.87 0.24 -4.21
CA LEU A 147 -6.94 -1.00 -3.45
C LEU A 147 -6.67 -2.24 -4.32
N GLU A 148 -7.24 -2.30 -5.52
CA GLU A 148 -7.02 -3.42 -6.44
C GLU A 148 -5.55 -3.50 -6.87
N ARG A 149 -4.95 -2.37 -7.23
CA ARG A 149 -3.54 -2.25 -7.61
C ARG A 149 -2.63 -2.70 -6.47
N LEU A 150 -2.89 -2.23 -5.24
CA LEU A 150 -2.11 -2.57 -4.05
C LEU A 150 -2.25 -4.05 -3.66
N ASN A 151 -3.44 -4.64 -3.82
CA ASN A 151 -3.66 -6.05 -3.57
C ASN A 151 -2.91 -6.95 -4.57
N LYS A 152 -2.93 -6.59 -5.87
CA LYS A 152 -2.17 -7.31 -6.90
C LYS A 152 -0.65 -7.21 -6.65
N GLU A 153 -0.16 -6.04 -6.23
CA GLU A 153 1.23 -5.86 -5.82
C GLU A 153 1.60 -6.74 -4.63
N LYS A 154 0.80 -6.69 -3.55
CA LYS A 154 1.01 -7.48 -2.33
C LYS A 154 1.02 -8.99 -2.61
N GLU A 155 0.18 -9.49 -3.51
CA GLU A 155 0.13 -10.91 -3.85
C GLU A 155 1.48 -11.43 -4.39
N LEU A 156 2.21 -10.59 -5.12
CA LEU A 156 3.48 -10.94 -5.75
C LEU A 156 4.71 -10.58 -4.92
N VAL A 157 4.62 -9.50 -4.15
CA VAL A 157 5.71 -8.95 -3.36
C VAL A 157 5.65 -9.41 -1.90
N GLY A 158 4.46 -9.76 -1.41
CA GLY A 158 4.19 -10.18 -0.04
C GLY A 158 3.86 -9.04 0.92
N ILE A 159 4.16 -7.79 0.55
CA ILE A 159 3.89 -6.57 1.33
C ILE A 159 3.32 -5.47 0.43
N TYR A 160 2.71 -4.47 1.02
CA TYR A 160 2.36 -3.24 0.30
C TYR A 160 3.61 -2.36 0.18
N LEU A 161 4.07 -2.06 -1.05
CA LEU A 161 5.26 -1.25 -1.31
C LEU A 161 4.93 0.18 -1.71
N SER A 162 4.02 0.35 -2.68
CA SER A 162 3.74 1.66 -3.26
C SER A 162 3.00 2.58 -2.29
N ALA A 163 2.04 2.05 -1.55
CA ALA A 163 1.26 2.71 -0.49
C ALA A 163 0.53 1.64 0.33
N HIS A 164 0.11 1.98 1.53
CA HIS A 164 -0.74 1.08 2.32
C HIS A 164 -2.21 1.50 2.18
N PRO A 165 -3.17 0.57 2.01
CA PRO A 165 -4.59 0.92 1.89
C PRO A 165 -5.12 1.77 3.04
N LEU A 166 -4.56 1.60 4.24
CA LEU A 166 -4.93 2.33 5.45
C LEU A 166 -4.18 3.65 5.65
N ASP A 167 -3.37 4.11 4.70
CA ASP A 167 -2.57 5.34 4.86
C ASP A 167 -3.44 6.56 5.13
N GLU A 168 -4.64 6.63 4.55
CA GLU A 168 -5.61 7.70 4.82
C GLU A 168 -6.10 7.71 6.27
N TYR A 169 -6.15 6.53 6.92
CA TYR A 169 -6.63 6.34 8.28
C TYR A 169 -5.51 6.20 9.31
N ARG A 170 -4.25 6.41 8.90
CA ARG A 170 -3.07 6.21 9.76
C ARG A 170 -3.16 6.93 11.10
N ILE A 171 -3.69 8.14 11.11
CA ILE A 171 -3.84 8.96 12.32
C ILE A 171 -4.85 8.33 13.27
N ILE A 172 -6.01 7.93 12.74
CA ILE A 172 -7.06 7.29 13.54
C ILE A 172 -6.53 5.99 14.14
N LEU A 173 -5.88 5.17 13.32
CA LEU A 173 -5.33 3.90 13.77
C LEU A 173 -4.21 4.06 14.80
N LYS A 174 -3.41 5.12 14.71
CA LYS A 174 -2.29 5.37 15.63
C LYS A 174 -2.70 6.08 16.93
N TYR A 175 -3.64 7.02 16.86
CA TYR A 175 -3.90 7.94 17.99
C TYR A 175 -5.29 7.82 18.60
N VAL A 176 -6.24 7.21 17.89
CA VAL A 176 -7.61 6.99 18.35
C VAL A 176 -7.83 5.53 18.72
N CYS A 177 -7.42 4.59 17.88
CA CYS A 177 -7.44 3.17 18.22
C CYS A 177 -6.45 2.87 19.35
N ASN A 178 -6.87 1.98 20.26
CA ASN A 178 -6.09 1.59 21.41
C ASN A 178 -5.55 0.15 21.34
N THR A 179 -5.88 -0.57 20.27
CA THR A 179 -5.52 -1.99 20.10
C THR A 179 -5.22 -2.25 18.62
N GLY A 180 -4.10 -2.92 18.35
CA GLY A 180 -3.74 -3.39 17.01
C GLY A 180 -4.21 -4.82 16.75
N MET A 181 -4.25 -5.22 15.46
CA MET A 181 -4.69 -6.57 15.07
C MET A 181 -3.77 -7.67 15.60
N VAL A 182 -2.48 -7.41 15.77
CA VAL A 182 -1.55 -8.38 16.39
C VAL A 182 -1.91 -8.62 17.85
N GLU A 183 -2.22 -7.57 18.62
CA GLU A 183 -2.62 -7.67 20.02
C GLU A 183 -3.94 -8.43 20.19
N LEU A 184 -4.83 -8.36 19.20
CA LEU A 184 -6.09 -9.11 19.20
C LEU A 184 -5.86 -10.64 19.24
N ASN A 185 -4.73 -11.12 18.73
CA ASN A 185 -4.37 -12.53 18.80
C ASN A 185 -3.91 -12.96 20.21
N GLU A 186 -3.53 -11.99 21.06
CA GLU A 186 -3.12 -12.17 22.45
C GLU A 186 -4.22 -11.73 23.42
N ARG A 187 -5.41 -12.33 23.29
CA ARG A 187 -6.63 -11.92 24.02
C ARG A 187 -6.49 -11.83 25.52
N GLU A 188 -5.56 -12.59 26.10
CA GLU A 188 -5.30 -12.59 27.53
C GLU A 188 -4.87 -11.21 28.05
N THR A 189 -4.11 -10.47 27.26
CA THR A 189 -3.64 -9.12 27.59
C THR A 189 -4.74 -8.06 27.54
N LEU A 190 -5.84 -8.37 26.84
CA LEU A 190 -6.99 -7.48 26.61
C LEU A 190 -8.16 -7.77 27.53
N GLN A 191 -8.06 -8.74 28.46
CA GLN A 191 -9.17 -9.11 29.33
C GLN A 191 -9.68 -7.94 30.15
N GLY A 192 -10.99 -7.68 30.08
CA GLY A 192 -11.68 -6.62 30.80
C GLY A 192 -11.49 -5.20 30.22
N ARG A 193 -10.71 -5.07 29.14
CA ARG A 193 -10.50 -3.76 28.49
C ARG A 193 -11.55 -3.48 27.44
N GLU A 194 -11.86 -2.22 27.25
CA GLU A 194 -12.55 -1.74 26.05
C GLU A 194 -11.53 -1.62 24.92
N VAL A 195 -11.83 -2.32 23.82
CA VAL A 195 -11.01 -2.38 22.63
C VAL A 195 -11.62 -1.50 21.56
N LEU A 196 -10.83 -0.58 21.03
CA LEU A 196 -11.16 0.21 19.85
C LEU A 196 -10.10 -0.09 18.80
N LEU A 197 -10.50 -0.77 17.76
CA LEU A 197 -9.61 -1.18 16.69
C LEU A 197 -10.17 -0.76 15.33
N GLY A 198 -9.26 -0.53 14.38
CA GLY A 198 -9.61 -0.18 13.01
C GLY A 198 -8.80 -0.99 12.03
N GLY A 199 -9.34 -1.21 10.84
CA GLY A 199 -8.62 -1.94 9.79
C GLY A 199 -9.42 -2.13 8.52
N ILE A 200 -8.78 -2.78 7.54
CA ILE A 200 -9.40 -3.15 6.27
C ILE A 200 -9.81 -4.62 6.29
N VAL A 201 -11.00 -4.90 5.79
CA VAL A 201 -11.48 -6.27 5.61
C VAL A 201 -10.72 -6.92 4.45
N THR A 202 -9.97 -7.98 4.75
CA THR A 202 -9.20 -8.76 3.77
C THR A 202 -9.84 -10.11 3.45
N GLY A 203 -10.84 -10.51 4.21
CA GLY A 203 -11.60 -11.74 3.97
C GLY A 203 -12.81 -11.88 4.87
N PHE A 204 -13.77 -12.67 4.41
CA PHE A 204 -14.93 -13.07 5.18
C PHE A 204 -15.28 -14.52 4.86
N ARG A 205 -15.44 -15.32 5.88
CA ARG A 205 -15.84 -16.73 5.75
C ARG A 205 -17.14 -16.96 6.50
N GLU A 206 -18.08 -17.63 5.87
CA GLU A 206 -19.34 -18.02 6.47
C GLU A 206 -19.40 -19.53 6.66
N GLY A 207 -20.12 -19.96 7.67
CA GLY A 207 -20.30 -21.37 7.96
C GLY A 207 -21.51 -21.65 8.86
N MET A 208 -21.69 -22.91 9.18
CA MET A 208 -22.73 -23.36 10.11
C MET A 208 -22.08 -24.00 11.33
N THR A 209 -22.56 -23.64 12.51
CA THR A 209 -22.19 -24.32 13.76
C THR A 209 -22.74 -25.75 13.80
N LYS A 210 -22.24 -26.57 14.71
CA LYS A 210 -22.79 -27.96 14.93
C LYS A 210 -24.30 -27.99 15.21
N ASN A 211 -24.83 -26.87 15.72
CA ASN A 211 -26.25 -26.72 16.04
C ASN A 211 -27.07 -26.09 14.90
N GLY A 212 -26.51 -26.00 13.68
CA GLY A 212 -27.20 -25.46 12.50
C GLY A 212 -27.38 -23.94 12.51
N LYS A 213 -26.67 -23.18 13.37
CA LYS A 213 -26.73 -21.71 13.39
C LYS A 213 -25.64 -21.14 12.51
N PRO A 214 -25.94 -20.13 11.68
CA PRO A 214 -24.93 -19.48 10.86
C PRO A 214 -23.95 -18.69 11.72
N TYR A 215 -22.70 -18.58 11.23
CA TYR A 215 -21.66 -17.72 11.78
C TYR A 215 -20.79 -17.17 10.66
N GLY A 216 -20.09 -16.07 10.95
CA GLY A 216 -19.09 -15.49 10.07
C GLY A 216 -17.75 -15.31 10.78
N ILE A 217 -16.68 -15.25 10.02
CA ILE A 217 -15.36 -14.87 10.50
C ILE A 217 -14.86 -13.75 9.61
N LEU A 218 -14.76 -12.56 10.20
CA LEU A 218 -14.16 -11.37 9.59
C LEU A 218 -12.65 -11.45 9.73
N LYS A 219 -11.93 -11.40 8.61
CA LYS A 219 -10.49 -11.21 8.61
C LYS A 219 -10.20 -9.75 8.34
N ILE A 220 -9.52 -9.10 9.28
CA ILE A 220 -9.20 -7.67 9.23
C ILE A 220 -7.68 -7.51 9.34
N GLU A 221 -7.15 -6.51 8.66
CA GLU A 221 -5.73 -6.17 8.65
C GLU A 221 -5.56 -4.69 8.99
N ASP A 222 -4.54 -4.39 9.79
CA ASP A 222 -4.05 -3.05 10.09
C ASP A 222 -2.54 -2.94 9.83
N PHE A 223 -1.88 -1.86 10.29
CA PHE A 223 -0.43 -1.68 10.16
C PHE A 223 0.39 -2.65 11.01
N THR A 224 -0.20 -3.29 12.02
CA THR A 224 0.47 -4.23 12.92
C THR A 224 0.42 -5.65 12.38
N GLY A 225 -0.65 -6.00 11.67
CA GLY A 225 -0.84 -7.33 11.10
C GLY A 225 -2.29 -7.66 10.78
N SER A 226 -2.65 -8.94 10.83
CA SER A 226 -4.00 -9.41 10.59
C SER A 226 -4.57 -10.17 11.77
N GLY A 227 -5.88 -10.01 12.00
CA GLY A 227 -6.65 -10.72 13.01
C GLY A 227 -7.97 -11.25 12.47
N GLU A 228 -8.54 -12.22 13.20
CA GLU A 228 -9.86 -12.79 12.87
C GLU A 228 -10.85 -12.47 13.99
N ILE A 229 -12.01 -11.93 13.61
CA ILE A 229 -13.12 -11.60 14.49
C ILE A 229 -14.29 -12.52 14.17
N PRO A 230 -14.65 -13.45 15.08
CA PRO A 230 -15.78 -14.33 14.87
C PRO A 230 -17.09 -13.59 15.17
N LEU A 231 -18.08 -13.76 14.30
CA LEU A 231 -19.44 -13.24 14.41
C LEU A 231 -20.40 -14.40 14.67
N PHE A 232 -20.99 -14.47 15.85
CA PHE A 232 -21.95 -15.51 16.20
C PHE A 232 -23.30 -14.92 16.59
N GLY A 233 -24.39 -15.64 16.29
CA GLY A 233 -25.74 -15.27 16.73
C GLY A 233 -26.15 -13.88 16.29
N GLN A 234 -26.40 -12.96 17.25
CA GLN A 234 -26.82 -11.58 16.96
C GLN A 234 -25.75 -10.79 16.21
N ASP A 235 -24.48 -10.97 16.58
CA ASP A 235 -23.36 -10.27 15.93
C ASP A 235 -23.26 -10.67 14.44
N TYR A 236 -23.54 -11.93 14.10
CA TYR A 236 -23.58 -12.35 12.70
C TYR A 236 -24.73 -11.67 11.94
N ILE A 237 -25.93 -11.61 12.53
CA ILE A 237 -27.09 -11.00 11.88
C ILE A 237 -26.84 -9.50 11.63
N GLU A 238 -26.23 -8.83 12.58
CA GLU A 238 -26.04 -7.37 12.54
C GLU A 238 -24.84 -6.95 11.70
N TYR A 239 -23.72 -7.68 11.78
CA TYR A 239 -22.42 -7.24 11.26
C TYR A 239 -21.92 -8.02 10.04
N SER A 240 -22.55 -9.13 9.63
CA SER A 240 -22.15 -9.87 8.41
C SER A 240 -22.15 -9.01 7.15
N LYS A 241 -23.02 -8.01 7.08
CA LYS A 241 -23.08 -7.01 5.99
C LYS A 241 -21.76 -6.28 5.74
N TYR A 242 -20.90 -6.18 6.77
CA TYR A 242 -19.57 -5.58 6.69
C TYR A 242 -18.48 -6.55 6.23
N GLY A 243 -18.82 -7.81 5.95
CA GLY A 243 -17.90 -8.84 5.47
C GLY A 243 -17.41 -8.70 4.02
N LYS A 244 -17.50 -7.51 3.43
CA LYS A 244 -17.04 -7.27 2.06
C LYS A 244 -15.56 -6.86 2.07
N ILE A 245 -14.75 -7.56 1.27
CA ILE A 245 -13.32 -7.23 1.11
C ILE A 245 -13.16 -5.78 0.66
N GLY A 246 -12.24 -5.07 1.30
CA GLY A 246 -11.96 -3.67 1.01
C GLY A 246 -12.75 -2.67 1.86
N MET A 247 -13.67 -3.10 2.72
CA MET A 247 -14.30 -2.20 3.69
C MET A 247 -13.32 -1.80 4.77
N TYR A 248 -13.34 -0.53 5.14
CA TYR A 248 -12.58 0.04 6.24
C TYR A 248 -13.48 0.15 7.46
N LEU A 249 -13.16 -0.58 8.52
CA LEU A 249 -14.00 -0.70 9.71
C LEU A 249 -13.34 -0.09 10.93
N LEU A 250 -14.16 0.52 11.79
CA LEU A 250 -13.86 0.88 13.16
C LEU A 250 -14.75 0.02 14.08
N ILE A 251 -14.14 -0.74 14.98
CA ILE A 251 -14.83 -1.72 15.81
C ILE A 251 -14.56 -1.40 17.28
N THR A 252 -15.64 -1.23 18.05
CA THR A 252 -15.56 -1.24 19.50
C THR A 252 -15.91 -2.64 20.00
N ALA A 253 -15.16 -3.12 20.97
CA ALA A 253 -15.42 -4.42 21.56
C ALA A 253 -14.91 -4.47 22.99
N ARG A 254 -15.28 -5.55 23.70
CA ARG A 254 -14.77 -5.88 25.03
C ARG A 254 -14.37 -7.34 25.06
N VAL A 255 -13.23 -7.62 25.67
CA VAL A 255 -12.75 -8.99 25.88
C VAL A 255 -13.16 -9.45 27.27
N GLU A 256 -14.04 -10.44 27.33
CA GLU A 256 -14.61 -10.95 28.59
C GLU A 256 -14.48 -12.47 28.67
N PRO A 257 -14.47 -13.05 29.90
CA PRO A 257 -14.55 -14.49 30.04
C PRO A 257 -15.79 -15.04 29.36
N SER A 258 -15.62 -16.15 28.63
CA SER A 258 -16.73 -16.80 27.96
C SER A 258 -17.76 -17.30 28.96
N ARG A 259 -19.04 -17.12 28.65
CA ARG A 259 -20.13 -17.64 29.47
C ARG A 259 -20.19 -19.15 29.50
N TRP A 260 -19.58 -19.82 28.52
CA TRP A 260 -19.65 -21.27 28.32
C TRP A 260 -18.40 -22.00 28.81
N ASP A 261 -17.26 -21.30 28.82
CA ASP A 261 -15.98 -21.84 29.27
C ASP A 261 -15.16 -20.69 29.93
N PRO A 262 -15.12 -20.61 31.26
CA PRO A 262 -14.42 -19.54 31.96
C PRO A 262 -12.92 -19.44 31.66
N ASN A 263 -12.32 -20.50 31.09
CA ASN A 263 -10.92 -20.50 30.65
C ASN A 263 -10.70 -19.93 29.25
N LYS A 264 -11.78 -19.54 28.58
CA LYS A 264 -11.74 -18.90 27.27
C LYS A 264 -12.23 -17.48 27.33
N LEU A 265 -11.67 -16.64 26.47
CA LEU A 265 -12.07 -15.26 26.32
C LEU A 265 -12.91 -15.09 25.05
N ASP A 266 -14.07 -14.46 25.23
CA ASP A 266 -14.97 -14.06 24.15
C ASP A 266 -14.70 -12.62 23.79
N PHE A 267 -14.72 -12.33 22.50
CA PHE A 267 -14.63 -10.98 21.94
C PHE A 267 -16.06 -10.50 21.67
N LYS A 268 -16.56 -9.63 22.55
CA LYS A 268 -17.90 -9.06 22.42
C LYS A 268 -17.84 -7.75 21.66
N ILE A 269 -18.46 -7.73 20.51
CA ILE A 269 -18.58 -6.57 19.66
C ILE A 269 -19.61 -5.61 20.30
N GLY A 270 -19.21 -4.33 20.43
CA GLY A 270 -20.10 -3.26 20.81
C GLY A 270 -20.71 -2.58 19.59
N THR A 271 -19.86 -2.09 18.69
CA THR A 271 -20.29 -1.44 17.44
C THR A 271 -19.32 -1.78 16.31
N VAL A 272 -19.84 -1.79 15.08
CA VAL A 272 -19.04 -1.84 13.86
C VAL A 272 -19.50 -0.69 12.97
N ASN A 273 -18.61 0.25 12.67
CA ASN A 273 -18.86 1.41 11.84
C ASN A 273 -17.87 1.46 10.67
N LEU A 274 -18.23 2.18 9.61
CA LEU A 274 -17.29 2.47 8.53
C LEU A 274 -16.34 3.59 8.96
N LEU A 275 -15.03 3.36 8.81
CA LEU A 275 -14.01 4.37 9.15
C LEU A 275 -14.21 5.70 8.42
N GLN A 276 -14.69 5.65 7.17
CA GLN A 276 -14.98 6.84 6.39
C GLN A 276 -16.08 7.72 7.00
N ASP A 277 -17.08 7.12 7.67
CA ASP A 277 -18.21 7.84 8.26
C ASP A 277 -17.86 8.43 9.66
N GLU A 278 -16.84 7.87 10.29
CA GLU A 278 -16.40 8.26 11.61
C GLU A 278 -15.16 9.19 11.58
N LYS A 279 -14.40 9.19 10.50
CA LYS A 279 -13.14 9.92 10.34
C LYS A 279 -13.22 11.37 10.82
N ASP A 280 -14.25 12.09 10.39
CA ASP A 280 -14.39 13.53 10.69
C ASP A 280 -14.91 13.80 12.11
N LYS A 281 -15.51 12.81 12.76
CA LYS A 281 -16.07 12.92 14.11
C LYS A 281 -15.06 12.58 15.20
N LEU A 282 -14.11 11.69 14.89
CA LEU A 282 -13.15 11.16 15.87
C LEU A 282 -12.05 12.14 16.26
N ILE A 283 -11.75 13.11 15.40
CA ILE A 283 -10.69 14.08 15.63
C ILE A 283 -11.31 15.44 15.95
N GLU A 284 -11.61 15.67 17.22
CA GLU A 284 -12.19 16.93 17.68
C GLU A 284 -11.16 18.08 17.71
N LYS A 285 -9.92 17.78 18.03
CA LYS A 285 -8.83 18.76 18.18
C LYS A 285 -7.49 18.22 17.73
N ILE A 286 -6.68 19.12 17.19
CA ILE A 286 -5.28 18.86 16.81
C ILE A 286 -4.42 19.86 17.56
N SER A 287 -3.35 19.37 18.17
CA SER A 287 -2.32 20.21 18.76
C SER A 287 -1.00 19.96 18.04
N ILE A 288 -0.50 20.99 17.36
CA ILE A 288 0.79 20.95 16.66
C ILE A 288 1.83 21.52 17.61
N THR A 289 2.83 20.71 17.99
CA THR A 289 3.94 21.17 18.83
C THR A 289 5.09 21.58 17.93
N VAL A 290 5.49 22.84 18.01
CA VAL A 290 6.56 23.40 17.16
C VAL A 290 7.66 23.98 18.06
N PRO A 291 8.91 23.54 17.89
CA PRO A 291 10.05 24.20 18.53
C PRO A 291 10.18 25.65 18.04
N ILE A 292 10.55 26.57 18.93
CA ILE A 292 10.62 28.01 18.59
C ILE A 292 11.65 28.29 17.48
N HIS A 293 12.71 27.51 17.40
CA HIS A 293 13.75 27.63 16.38
C HIS A 293 13.34 27.17 14.99
N ASP A 294 12.26 26.39 14.89
CA ASP A 294 11.70 25.92 13.62
C ASP A 294 10.58 26.84 13.08
N LEU A 295 10.27 27.91 13.83
CA LEU A 295 9.28 28.93 13.43
C LEU A 295 9.94 30.00 12.55
N ASP A 296 10.29 29.65 11.34
CA ASP A 296 10.72 30.59 10.31
C ASP A 296 9.57 30.98 9.35
N GLU A 297 9.75 32.06 8.59
CA GLU A 297 8.73 32.54 7.64
C GLU A 297 8.35 31.48 6.59
N PRO A 298 9.27 30.73 5.97
CA PRO A 298 8.92 29.68 5.02
C PRO A 298 8.01 28.60 5.64
N THR A 299 8.36 28.07 6.80
CA THR A 299 7.61 27.04 7.52
C THR A 299 6.18 27.51 7.89
N ILE A 300 6.07 28.76 8.38
CA ILE A 300 4.77 29.38 8.72
C ILE A 300 3.90 29.54 7.46
N ASN A 301 4.48 29.99 6.35
CA ASN A 301 3.74 30.15 5.10
C ASN A 301 3.25 28.81 4.54
N GLU A 302 4.09 27.78 4.51
CA GLU A 302 3.74 26.46 4.05
C GLU A 302 2.63 25.84 4.90
N LEU A 303 2.75 25.91 6.22
CA LEU A 303 1.72 25.46 7.17
C LEU A 303 0.41 26.24 6.98
N SER A 304 0.47 27.54 6.76
CA SER A 304 -0.70 28.37 6.52
C SER A 304 -1.43 27.99 5.24
N VAL A 305 -0.72 27.63 4.18
CA VAL A 305 -1.29 27.15 2.92
C VAL A 305 -1.96 25.78 3.12
N LEU A 306 -1.29 24.87 3.81
CA LEU A 306 -1.85 23.53 4.12
C LEU A 306 -3.15 23.64 4.93
N ILE A 307 -3.16 24.49 5.95
CA ILE A 307 -4.36 24.71 6.78
C ILE A 307 -5.50 25.31 5.96
N LYS A 308 -5.23 26.32 5.13
CA LYS A 308 -6.26 26.97 4.29
C LYS A 308 -6.85 26.05 3.23
N ASN A 309 -6.04 25.12 2.70
CA ASN A 309 -6.47 24.19 1.66
C ASN A 309 -7.28 22.99 2.23
N ASN A 310 -7.26 22.80 3.53
CA ASN A 310 -7.91 21.66 4.18
C ASN A 310 -8.92 22.11 5.27
N PRO A 311 -9.96 22.89 4.92
CA PRO A 311 -10.99 23.28 5.88
C PRO A 311 -11.75 22.06 6.41
N GLY A 312 -12.15 22.09 7.69
CA GLY A 312 -12.84 20.95 8.30
C GLY A 312 -13.49 21.27 9.64
N HIS A 313 -13.54 20.27 10.53
CA HIS A 313 -14.26 20.35 11.81
C HIS A 313 -13.35 20.41 13.03
N SER A 314 -12.10 19.93 12.93
CA SER A 314 -11.19 19.83 14.07
C SER A 314 -10.67 21.19 14.52
N LEU A 315 -10.64 21.40 15.81
CA LEU A 315 -10.06 22.60 16.45
C LEU A 315 -8.54 22.58 16.35
N LEU A 316 -7.93 23.72 16.03
CA LEU A 316 -6.49 23.85 15.87
C LEU A 316 -5.85 24.52 17.07
N TYR A 317 -4.88 23.85 17.67
CA TYR A 317 -4.02 24.33 18.74
C TYR A 317 -2.56 24.29 18.29
N PHE A 318 -1.78 25.24 18.78
CA PHE A 318 -0.33 25.23 18.66
C PHE A 318 0.30 25.23 20.06
N LYS A 319 1.32 24.41 20.23
CA LYS A 319 2.19 24.44 21.38
C LYS A 319 3.59 24.83 20.90
N VAL A 320 3.98 26.08 21.10
CA VAL A 320 5.33 26.54 20.82
C VAL A 320 6.20 26.24 22.04
N VAL A 321 7.33 25.57 21.81
CA VAL A 321 8.23 25.12 22.90
C VAL A 321 9.62 25.70 22.69
N ASP A 322 10.12 26.37 23.74
CA ASP A 322 11.52 26.75 23.86
C ASP A 322 12.20 25.76 24.82
N GLY A 323 12.98 24.85 24.24
CA GLY A 323 13.69 23.80 25.01
C GLY A 323 14.86 24.33 25.83
N GLU A 324 15.47 25.44 25.43
CA GLU A 324 16.61 26.04 26.11
C GLU A 324 16.19 26.72 27.41
N HIS A 325 15.04 27.42 27.37
CA HIS A 325 14.51 28.14 28.53
C HIS A 325 13.42 27.41 29.28
N ASN A 326 13.06 26.21 28.85
CA ASN A 326 11.97 25.40 29.41
C ASN A 326 10.62 26.16 29.47
N ILE A 327 10.32 26.94 28.42
CA ILE A 327 9.09 27.73 28.27
C ILE A 327 8.22 27.08 27.21
N SER A 328 6.92 27.03 27.45
CA SER A 328 5.94 26.63 26.43
C SER A 328 4.76 27.59 26.38
N LEU A 329 4.33 27.92 25.16
CA LEU A 329 3.18 28.77 24.88
C LEU A 329 2.12 27.96 24.14
N ASN A 330 0.90 27.94 24.69
CA ASN A 330 -0.24 27.31 24.02
C ASN A 330 -1.09 28.37 23.33
N LEU A 331 -1.29 28.22 22.03
CA LEU A 331 -2.10 29.11 21.20
C LEU A 331 -3.31 28.33 20.69
N PHE A 332 -4.44 29.00 20.62
CA PHE A 332 -5.69 28.46 20.10
C PHE A 332 -6.18 29.29 18.93
N SER A 333 -6.51 28.66 17.82
CA SER A 333 -7.12 29.34 16.69
C SER A 333 -8.63 29.44 16.88
N GLN A 334 -9.15 30.65 17.01
CA GLN A 334 -10.59 30.89 17.19
C GLN A 334 -11.41 30.62 15.91
N ASN A 335 -10.85 30.92 14.74
CA ASN A 335 -11.60 30.99 13.48
C ASN A 335 -11.23 29.90 12.48
N ILE A 336 -10.18 29.13 12.76
CA ILE A 336 -9.71 28.10 11.83
C ILE A 336 -10.06 26.74 12.39
N ARG A 337 -10.74 25.96 11.55
CA ARG A 337 -10.97 24.54 11.75
C ARG A 337 -10.48 23.81 10.54
N LEU A 338 -9.92 22.63 10.70
CA LEU A 338 -9.30 21.91 9.62
C LEU A 338 -9.64 20.41 9.63
N ASN A 339 -9.49 19.78 8.47
CA ASN A 339 -9.46 18.33 8.35
C ASN A 339 -8.01 17.85 8.45
N VAL A 340 -7.83 16.72 9.15
CA VAL A 340 -6.51 16.08 9.26
C VAL A 340 -6.24 15.30 7.99
N THR A 341 -5.37 15.85 7.15
CA THR A 341 -4.91 15.19 5.93
C THR A 341 -3.53 14.58 6.14
N ARG A 342 -3.19 13.61 5.30
CA ARG A 342 -1.86 13.01 5.28
C ARG A 342 -0.77 14.07 5.09
N GLU A 343 -0.98 15.01 4.17
CA GLU A 343 -0.02 16.08 3.88
C GLU A 343 0.27 16.94 5.11
N LEU A 344 -0.78 17.32 5.86
CA LEU A 344 -0.61 18.07 7.10
C LEU A 344 0.18 17.29 8.13
N VAL A 345 -0.07 15.98 8.26
CA VAL A 345 0.64 15.14 9.23
C VAL A 345 2.08 14.92 8.83
N ASP A 346 2.33 14.63 7.56
CA ASP A 346 3.70 14.45 7.05
C ASP A 346 4.51 15.74 7.24
N PHE A 347 3.91 16.92 6.98
CA PHE A 347 4.51 18.20 7.28
C PHE A 347 4.81 18.36 8.79
N CYS A 348 3.83 18.09 9.65
CA CYS A 348 4.04 18.20 11.10
C CYS A 348 5.14 17.24 11.60
N LEU A 349 5.24 16.03 11.05
CA LEU A 349 6.28 15.06 11.45
C LEU A 349 7.69 15.48 11.00
N LEU A 350 7.81 16.30 9.95
CA LEU A 350 9.10 16.82 9.49
C LEU A 350 9.61 17.97 10.38
N TYR A 351 8.70 18.80 10.89
CA TYR A 351 9.04 20.04 11.59
C TYR A 351 8.70 20.02 13.09
N THR A 352 8.17 18.92 13.64
CA THR A 352 7.83 18.83 15.06
C THR A 352 8.59 17.72 15.74
N SER A 353 9.16 18.01 16.91
CA SER A 353 9.75 16.99 17.77
C SER A 353 8.68 16.02 18.25
N PRO A 354 8.95 14.69 18.30
CA PRO A 354 8.04 13.74 18.87
C PRO A 354 7.70 14.13 20.32
N SER A 355 6.40 14.06 20.66
CA SER A 355 5.96 14.39 22.03
C SER A 355 6.60 13.44 23.05
N PRO A 356 7.06 13.94 24.23
CA PRO A 356 7.67 13.08 25.25
C PRO A 356 6.75 12.01 25.86
N ARG A 357 5.52 11.88 25.40
CA ARG A 357 4.58 10.84 25.89
C ARG A 357 4.80 9.45 25.32
N ASP A 358 5.66 9.29 24.33
CA ASP A 358 5.99 7.98 23.73
C ASP A 358 7.05 7.20 24.53
N GLY A 359 7.40 7.63 25.73
CA GLY A 359 8.48 7.04 26.54
C GLY A 359 8.17 6.80 28.02
N ALA A 360 6.92 6.81 28.46
CA ALA A 360 6.60 6.55 29.86
C ALA A 360 5.27 5.78 30.00
N THR A 361 5.34 4.54 30.09
CA THR A 361 4.87 3.43 30.95
C THR A 361 4.73 2.15 30.18
#